data_a4a51b56322313a2bde8417d6930f360
#
_entry.id   a4a51b56322313a2bde8417d6930f360
#
_cell.length_a   1.000
_cell.length_b   1.000
_cell.length_c   1.000
_cell.angle_alpha   90.00
_cell.angle_beta   90.00
_cell.angle_gamma   90.00
#
_symmetry.space_group_name_H-M   'P 1'
#
loop_
_entity.id
_entity.type
_entity.pdbx_description
1 polymer ?
#
loop_
_entity_poly.entity_id
_entity_poly.type
_entity_poly.pdbx_seq_one_letter_code
_entity_poly.pdbx_strand_id
1 'polypeptide(L)'
;LDKNDEKLSRLESYKVLEKKNKIKKSIGSNEEFLRQSNIHVDFHSDCAEHIDRLHELIFRANQLNFTKVRSTKDELKALFEDKNAKCEYITAYDKYGEYGIVGFYAVKDNTLAHFLFSCRTLGMGIEQYTYEKIGCPKLDIVGDVSVKIGKNEPTVTWINQDNVKTDNEFEDIKNTGFKVLIKGPCDLNQIFSFIKNEDIFDCEFTYVSREKQSLGVAIEGMNHTSQIVNAYSITDEETAEICKLPICDSQMYSDSIYKNKYGMIFISILTDANLGVYRNKNNGAAFAFGEYIYPLTDKAMWKKYINKEVYTANCDFKKKDLQKIAEEYEFLGRLTPKQTAENLRFIYEHIKTDTELVILLGCEREYKDNKLEAWVNRHNDHKEYNAAVRKEFDGCKNVTLFDVNEYIASDDDFNDSVNHYKKRVYYLMAQKFTEMINAHANADVAKQTSKAKLAYLTLKQKIKKIVKPNG
;
A
#
# COMPACT_ATOMS: atom_id res chain seq x y z
N LEU A 1 -35.31 21.54 -19.55
CA LEU A 1 -34.17 21.60 -18.58
C LEU A 1 -33.21 20.41 -18.72
N ASP A 2 -33.63 19.28 -19.31
CA ASP A 2 -32.84 18.04 -19.35
C ASP A 2 -31.86 17.88 -20.50
N LYS A 3 -31.88 18.74 -21.51
CA LYS A 3 -30.97 18.65 -22.68
C LYS A 3 -29.56 19.22 -22.48
N ASN A 4 -29.34 20.01 -21.42
CA ASN A 4 -28.00 20.57 -21.12
C ASN A 4 -27.14 19.62 -20.25
N ASP A 5 -27.75 18.80 -19.41
CA ASP A 5 -27.06 17.87 -18.51
C ASP A 5 -26.47 16.67 -19.27
N GLU A 6 -27.22 16.12 -20.25
CA GLU A 6 -26.69 15.05 -21.11
C GLU A 6 -25.52 15.48 -22.00
N LYS A 7 -25.48 16.75 -22.42
CA LYS A 7 -24.35 17.27 -23.20
C LYS A 7 -23.11 17.50 -22.36
N LEU A 8 -23.26 17.93 -21.11
CA LEU A 8 -22.15 18.11 -20.16
C LEU A 8 -21.56 16.75 -19.75
N SER A 9 -22.37 15.75 -19.45
CA SER A 9 -21.90 14.41 -19.10
C SER A 9 -21.22 13.70 -20.28
N ARG A 10 -21.71 13.91 -21.52
CA ARG A 10 -21.03 13.43 -22.73
C ARG A 10 -19.70 14.13 -22.98
N LEU A 11 -19.62 15.45 -22.75
CA LEU A 11 -18.38 16.21 -22.93
C LEU A 11 -17.32 15.80 -21.92
N GLU A 12 -17.72 15.53 -20.68
CA GLU A 12 -16.84 14.99 -19.63
C GLU A 12 -16.37 13.57 -19.98
N SER A 13 -17.27 12.71 -20.44
CA SER A 13 -16.93 11.37 -20.93
C SER A 13 -15.96 11.41 -22.12
N TYR A 14 -16.10 12.36 -23.05
CA TYR A 14 -15.17 12.55 -24.17
C TYR A 14 -13.81 13.06 -23.69
N LYS A 15 -13.76 13.98 -22.72
CA LYS A 15 -12.50 14.47 -22.13
C LYS A 15 -11.75 13.36 -21.38
N VAL A 16 -12.48 12.48 -20.69
CA VAL A 16 -11.93 11.30 -20.03
C VAL A 16 -11.36 10.32 -21.07
N LEU A 17 -12.09 10.05 -22.17
CA LEU A 17 -11.61 9.21 -23.27
C LEU A 17 -10.40 9.81 -24.00
N GLU A 18 -10.36 11.12 -24.17
CA GLU A 18 -9.23 11.82 -24.80
C GLU A 18 -7.99 11.82 -23.90
N LYS A 19 -8.17 11.99 -22.58
CA LYS A 19 -7.11 11.77 -21.59
C LYS A 19 -6.61 10.32 -21.58
N LYS A 20 -7.51 9.33 -21.57
CA LYS A 20 -7.15 7.90 -21.69
C LYS A 20 -6.32 7.61 -22.93
N ASN A 21 -6.69 8.19 -24.08
CA ASN A 21 -5.96 8.00 -25.32
C ASN A 21 -4.60 8.73 -25.35
N LYS A 22 -4.45 9.87 -24.66
CA LYS A 22 -3.17 10.58 -24.53
C LYS A 22 -2.21 9.80 -23.63
N ILE A 23 -2.66 9.29 -22.50
CA ILE A 23 -1.88 8.46 -21.59
C ILE A 23 -1.44 7.17 -22.29
N LYS A 24 -2.33 6.50 -23.02
CA LYS A 24 -2.02 5.30 -23.80
C LYS A 24 -0.98 5.52 -24.91
N LYS A 25 -0.93 6.73 -25.48
CA LYS A 25 0.03 7.08 -26.55
C LYS A 25 1.38 7.56 -26.03
N SER A 26 1.48 8.01 -24.76
CA SER A 26 2.70 8.62 -24.23
C SER A 26 3.74 7.62 -23.71
N ILE A 27 3.32 6.43 -23.26
CA ILE A 27 4.20 5.43 -22.66
C ILE A 27 3.81 4.03 -23.15
N GLY A 28 4.18 3.61 -24.30
CA GLY A 28 4.04 2.30 -24.94
C GLY A 28 3.58 1.09 -24.07
N SER A 29 4.14 -0.07 -24.29
CA SER A 29 3.92 -1.27 -23.47
C SER A 29 4.63 -1.16 -22.11
N ASN A 30 4.26 -2.01 -21.15
CA ASN A 30 4.99 -2.07 -19.87
C ASN A 30 6.48 -2.46 -20.06
N GLU A 31 6.80 -3.32 -21.01
CA GLU A 31 8.19 -3.68 -21.33
C GLU A 31 8.98 -2.47 -21.85
N GLU A 32 8.39 -1.66 -22.72
CA GLU A 32 9.01 -0.45 -23.21
C GLU A 32 9.22 0.56 -22.08
N PHE A 33 8.25 0.71 -21.17
CA PHE A 33 8.42 1.51 -19.96
C PHE A 33 9.59 1.03 -19.11
N LEU A 34 9.71 -0.30 -18.87
CA LEU A 34 10.81 -0.88 -18.09
C LEU A 34 12.18 -0.65 -18.77
N ARG A 35 12.27 -0.77 -20.09
CA ARG A 35 13.49 -0.44 -20.85
C ARG A 35 13.86 1.03 -20.73
N GLN A 36 12.89 1.91 -20.84
CA GLN A 36 13.10 3.35 -20.68
C GLN A 36 13.37 3.77 -19.23
N SER A 37 13.03 2.94 -18.26
CA SER A 37 13.27 3.18 -16.82
C SER A 37 14.74 3.05 -16.45
N ASN A 38 15.59 2.43 -17.30
CA ASN A 38 17.01 2.25 -17.08
C ASN A 38 17.30 1.60 -15.70
N ILE A 39 16.71 0.40 -15.47
CA ILE A 39 16.83 -0.31 -14.20
C ILE A 39 18.23 -0.90 -14.07
N HIS A 40 18.87 -0.65 -12.94
CA HIS A 40 20.17 -1.19 -12.55
C HIS A 40 20.04 -2.04 -11.30
N VAL A 41 20.83 -3.11 -11.24
CA VAL A 41 20.83 -4.07 -10.14
C VAL A 41 22.25 -4.43 -9.76
N ASP A 42 22.61 -4.20 -8.49
CA ASP A 42 23.93 -4.53 -7.95
C ASP A 42 23.82 -5.64 -6.89
N PHE A 43 24.85 -6.49 -6.84
CA PHE A 43 24.95 -7.64 -5.93
C PHE A 43 26.06 -7.40 -4.92
N HIS A 44 25.77 -7.62 -3.63
CA HIS A 44 26.65 -7.33 -2.53
C HIS A 44 26.78 -8.54 -1.59
N SER A 45 28.01 -8.84 -1.16
CA SER A 45 28.33 -9.99 -0.31
C SER A 45 28.52 -9.67 1.17
N ASP A 46 28.56 -8.40 1.55
CA ASP A 46 28.73 -7.90 2.92
C ASP A 46 27.44 -7.96 3.76
N CYS A 47 26.71 -9.09 3.66
CA CYS A 47 25.43 -9.30 4.30
C CYS A 47 25.42 -9.07 5.82
N ALA A 48 26.53 -9.39 6.50
CA ALA A 48 26.65 -9.26 7.95
C ALA A 48 26.52 -7.80 8.42
N GLU A 49 27.00 -6.84 7.65
CA GLU A 49 26.91 -5.40 7.96
C GLU A 49 25.47 -4.87 7.85
N HIS A 50 24.63 -5.56 7.10
CA HIS A 50 23.25 -5.16 6.81
C HIS A 50 22.20 -6.11 7.43
N ILE A 51 22.57 -6.91 8.42
CA ILE A 51 21.73 -7.96 8.99
C ILE A 51 20.36 -7.46 9.48
N ASP A 52 20.31 -6.26 10.07
CA ASP A 52 19.06 -5.69 10.56
C ASP A 52 18.08 -5.42 9.41
N ARG A 53 18.59 -4.86 8.33
CA ARG A 53 17.79 -4.57 7.14
C ARG A 53 17.39 -5.83 6.39
N LEU A 54 18.28 -6.83 6.30
CA LEU A 54 17.97 -8.12 5.68
C LEU A 54 16.93 -8.89 6.48
N HIS A 55 17.05 -8.90 7.80
CA HIS A 55 16.04 -9.48 8.67
C HIS A 55 14.67 -8.80 8.47
N GLU A 56 14.62 -7.48 8.45
CA GLU A 56 13.39 -6.74 8.17
C GLU A 56 12.81 -7.11 6.80
N LEU A 57 13.63 -7.19 5.75
CA LEU A 57 13.20 -7.57 4.41
C LEU A 57 12.61 -8.98 4.39
N ILE A 58 13.26 -9.96 5.03
CA ILE A 58 12.82 -11.35 5.14
C ILE A 58 11.43 -11.43 5.76
N PHE A 59 11.16 -10.62 6.79
CA PHE A 59 9.87 -10.63 7.47
C PHE A 59 8.78 -9.86 6.73
N ARG A 60 9.13 -8.80 6.02
CA ARG A 60 8.18 -7.99 5.24
C ARG A 60 7.82 -8.59 3.88
N ALA A 61 8.76 -9.28 3.23
CA ALA A 61 8.53 -9.85 1.91
C ALA A 61 7.55 -11.02 2.01
N ASN A 62 6.42 -10.90 1.33
CA ASN A 62 5.43 -11.98 1.24
C ASN A 62 5.18 -12.39 -0.20
N GLN A 63 4.74 -11.49 -1.05
CA GLN A 63 4.41 -11.73 -2.46
C GLN A 63 5.59 -12.24 -3.29
N LEU A 64 6.80 -11.74 -3.00
CA LEU A 64 8.04 -12.11 -3.67
C LEU A 64 9.00 -12.88 -2.74
N ASN A 65 8.49 -13.60 -1.74
CA ASN A 65 9.29 -14.55 -0.98
C ASN A 65 8.97 -15.96 -1.46
N PHE A 66 9.89 -16.53 -2.23
CA PHE A 66 9.68 -17.81 -2.91
C PHE A 66 9.87 -19.01 -2.00
N THR A 67 10.75 -18.91 -1.01
CA THR A 67 11.02 -20.01 -0.06
C THR A 67 10.16 -19.94 1.20
N LYS A 68 9.52 -18.79 1.46
CA LYS A 68 8.75 -18.48 2.68
C LYS A 68 9.53 -18.67 3.99
N VAL A 69 10.84 -18.87 3.94
CA VAL A 69 11.68 -19.00 5.13
C VAL A 69 11.77 -17.66 5.86
N ARG A 70 11.71 -17.71 7.20
CA ARG A 70 11.74 -16.55 8.11
C ARG A 70 12.81 -16.80 9.16
N SER A 71 14.08 -16.58 8.81
CA SER A 71 15.19 -16.79 9.70
C SER A 71 15.33 -15.65 10.72
N THR A 72 15.64 -16.02 11.97
CA THR A 72 16.05 -15.09 13.01
C THR A 72 17.40 -14.48 12.69
N LYS A 73 17.78 -13.41 13.39
CA LYS A 73 19.11 -12.79 13.21
C LYS A 73 20.25 -13.76 13.53
N ASP A 74 20.07 -14.63 14.50
CA ASP A 74 21.12 -15.61 14.88
C ASP A 74 21.26 -16.72 13.84
N GLU A 75 20.16 -17.18 13.23
CA GLU A 75 20.19 -18.09 12.09
C GLU A 75 20.84 -17.44 10.86
N LEU A 76 20.59 -16.14 10.61
CA LEU A 76 21.22 -15.42 9.53
C LEU A 76 22.73 -15.26 9.77
N LYS A 77 23.18 -14.95 10.99
CA LYS A 77 24.60 -14.90 11.32
C LYS A 77 25.28 -16.24 11.04
N ALA A 78 24.67 -17.33 11.52
CA ALA A 78 25.20 -18.68 11.28
C ALA A 78 25.25 -19.00 9.78
N LEU A 79 24.25 -18.55 8.99
CA LEU A 79 24.22 -18.74 7.55
C LEU A 79 25.32 -17.93 6.84
N PHE A 80 25.60 -16.69 7.28
CA PHE A 80 26.66 -15.86 6.70
C PHE A 80 28.08 -16.36 7.02
N GLU A 81 28.24 -17.07 8.13
CA GLU A 81 29.51 -17.70 8.54
C GLU A 81 29.73 -19.09 7.89
N ASP A 82 28.67 -19.69 7.30
CA ASP A 82 28.77 -21.00 6.63
C ASP A 82 29.52 -20.89 5.31
N LYS A 83 30.72 -21.50 5.25
CA LYS A 83 31.56 -21.51 4.04
C LYS A 83 30.94 -22.21 2.83
N ASN A 84 29.92 -23.04 3.05
CA ASN A 84 29.19 -23.74 1.98
C ASN A 84 27.97 -22.93 1.50
N ALA A 85 27.67 -21.81 2.11
CA ALA A 85 26.61 -20.94 1.71
C ALA A 85 27.14 -19.70 0.98
N LYS A 86 26.54 -19.38 -0.16
CA LYS A 86 26.76 -18.08 -0.83
C LYS A 86 25.54 -17.20 -0.54
N CYS A 87 25.79 -16.09 0.18
CA CYS A 87 24.77 -15.11 0.54
C CYS A 87 25.08 -13.78 -0.13
N GLU A 88 24.10 -13.21 -0.83
CA GLU A 88 24.21 -11.85 -1.37
C GLU A 88 22.86 -11.14 -1.21
N TYR A 89 22.95 -9.83 -0.98
CA TYR A 89 21.78 -8.97 -1.09
C TYR A 89 21.86 -8.13 -2.38
N ILE A 90 20.71 -7.66 -2.80
CA ILE A 90 20.53 -6.95 -4.05
C ILE A 90 20.05 -5.53 -3.74
N THR A 91 20.73 -4.54 -4.32
CA THR A 91 20.24 -3.17 -4.42
C THR A 91 19.76 -2.90 -5.84
N ALA A 92 18.82 -1.98 -5.98
CA ALA A 92 18.33 -1.55 -7.27
C ALA A 92 18.12 -0.04 -7.31
N TYR A 93 18.32 0.55 -8.48
CA TYR A 93 17.96 1.92 -8.79
C TYR A 93 17.53 2.03 -10.25
N ASP A 94 16.80 3.08 -10.57
CA ASP A 94 16.43 3.44 -11.94
C ASP A 94 16.40 4.97 -12.09
N LYS A 95 15.97 5.48 -13.24
CA LYS A 95 15.88 6.91 -13.46
C LYS A 95 14.92 7.66 -12.52
N TYR A 96 14.05 6.95 -11.81
CA TYR A 96 13.10 7.54 -10.87
C TYR A 96 13.64 7.59 -9.44
N GLY A 97 14.63 6.75 -9.09
CA GLY A 97 15.26 6.80 -7.77
C GLY A 97 15.99 5.54 -7.35
N GLU A 98 16.45 5.56 -6.11
CA GLU A 98 17.10 4.43 -5.45
C GLU A 98 16.09 3.67 -4.59
N TYR A 99 16.07 2.35 -4.72
CA TYR A 99 15.18 1.47 -3.97
C TYR A 99 15.87 0.87 -2.73
N GLY A 100 17.19 1.09 -2.58
CA GLY A 100 18.02 0.49 -1.53
C GLY A 100 18.07 -1.02 -1.62
N ILE A 101 18.17 -1.71 -0.48
CA ILE A 101 18.17 -3.19 -0.43
C ILE A 101 16.77 -3.69 -0.78
N VAL A 102 16.68 -4.40 -1.91
CA VAL A 102 15.42 -4.89 -2.47
C VAL A 102 15.32 -6.40 -2.59
N GLY A 103 16.42 -7.12 -2.47
CA GLY A 103 16.44 -8.57 -2.56
C GLY A 103 17.51 -9.21 -1.68
N PHE A 104 17.28 -10.47 -1.35
CA PHE A 104 18.25 -11.31 -0.66
C PHE A 104 18.13 -12.75 -1.14
N TYR A 105 19.28 -13.40 -1.38
CA TYR A 105 19.32 -14.82 -1.60
C TYR A 105 20.43 -15.50 -0.81
N ALA A 106 20.23 -16.77 -0.51
CA ALA A 106 21.24 -17.67 0.02
C ALA A 106 21.19 -18.99 -0.74
N VAL A 107 22.31 -19.39 -1.35
CA VAL A 107 22.46 -20.68 -2.03
C VAL A 107 23.35 -21.56 -1.17
N LYS A 108 22.88 -22.75 -0.85
CA LYS A 108 23.65 -23.82 -0.19
C LYS A 108 23.43 -25.13 -0.93
N ASP A 109 24.50 -25.86 -1.23
CA ASP A 109 24.45 -27.14 -1.97
C ASP A 109 23.60 -27.06 -3.25
N ASN A 110 23.80 -25.98 -4.03
CA ASN A 110 23.07 -25.66 -5.26
C ASN A 110 21.55 -25.55 -5.07
N THR A 111 21.08 -25.30 -3.85
CA THR A 111 19.67 -25.08 -3.52
C THR A 111 19.49 -23.72 -2.84
N LEU A 112 18.43 -22.98 -3.22
CA LEU A 112 18.10 -21.71 -2.62
C LEU A 112 17.44 -21.91 -1.25
N ALA A 113 18.19 -21.60 -0.18
CA ALA A 113 17.68 -21.57 1.18
C ALA A 113 16.82 -20.32 1.43
N HIS A 114 17.23 -19.19 0.85
CA HIS A 114 16.47 -17.95 0.80
C HIS A 114 16.43 -17.43 -0.64
N PHE A 115 15.27 -16.96 -1.07
CA PHE A 115 15.11 -16.23 -2.33
C PHE A 115 13.89 -15.33 -2.20
N LEU A 116 14.13 -14.04 -2.03
CA LEU A 116 13.05 -13.09 -1.73
C LEU A 116 13.39 -11.65 -2.17
N PHE A 117 12.32 -10.91 -2.49
CA PHE A 117 12.44 -9.52 -2.94
C PHE A 117 11.36 -8.64 -2.30
N SER A 118 11.65 -7.34 -2.24
CA SER A 118 10.71 -6.32 -1.77
C SER A 118 9.55 -6.17 -2.74
N CYS A 119 8.34 -6.03 -2.21
CA CYS A 119 7.16 -5.70 -3.05
C CYS A 119 7.35 -4.41 -3.86
N ARG A 120 8.23 -3.50 -3.44
CA ARG A 120 8.56 -2.28 -4.20
C ARG A 120 9.10 -2.55 -5.60
N THR A 121 9.68 -3.72 -5.84
CA THR A 121 10.21 -4.13 -7.14
C THR A 121 9.29 -5.07 -7.92
N LEU A 122 8.08 -5.29 -7.43
CA LEU A 122 7.09 -6.13 -8.12
C LEU A 122 6.86 -5.63 -9.55
N GLY A 123 6.97 -6.54 -10.52
CA GLY A 123 6.79 -6.25 -11.93
C GLY A 123 7.99 -5.58 -12.62
N MET A 124 9.14 -5.45 -11.95
CA MET A 124 10.39 -4.98 -12.56
C MET A 124 11.21 -6.12 -13.19
N GLY A 125 10.94 -7.38 -12.81
CA GLY A 125 11.66 -8.56 -13.32
C GLY A 125 13.00 -8.82 -12.64
N ILE A 126 13.30 -8.12 -11.52
CA ILE A 126 14.58 -8.26 -10.80
C ILE A 126 14.75 -9.69 -10.25
N GLU A 127 13.67 -10.33 -9.83
CA GLU A 127 13.66 -11.70 -9.33
C GLU A 127 14.07 -12.72 -10.39
N GLN A 128 13.51 -12.65 -11.60
CA GLN A 128 13.88 -13.54 -12.70
C GLN A 128 15.31 -13.26 -13.18
N TYR A 129 15.68 -11.98 -13.32
CA TYR A 129 17.05 -11.57 -13.68
C TYR A 129 18.07 -12.11 -12.67
N THR A 130 17.79 -11.99 -11.36
CA THR A 130 18.67 -12.52 -10.31
C THR A 130 18.78 -14.02 -10.40
N TYR A 131 17.65 -14.74 -10.60
CA TYR A 131 17.61 -16.20 -10.71
C TYR A 131 18.46 -16.70 -11.87
N GLU A 132 18.38 -16.07 -13.04
CA GLU A 132 19.19 -16.37 -14.21
C GLU A 132 20.69 -16.10 -13.93
N LYS A 133 21.00 -14.93 -13.34
CA LYS A 133 22.36 -14.52 -13.07
C LYS A 133 23.11 -15.44 -12.12
N ILE A 134 22.43 -16.01 -11.13
CA ILE A 134 23.05 -16.96 -10.19
C ILE A 134 23.08 -18.41 -10.73
N GLY A 135 22.70 -18.63 -12.00
CA GLY A 135 22.80 -19.92 -12.66
C GLY A 135 21.60 -20.86 -12.42
N CYS A 136 20.46 -20.32 -12.05
CA CYS A 136 19.21 -21.07 -11.82
C CYS A 136 19.38 -22.25 -10.86
N PRO A 137 19.84 -22.04 -9.61
CA PRO A 137 19.92 -23.12 -8.62
C PRO A 137 18.58 -23.76 -8.37
N LYS A 138 18.54 -24.90 -7.72
CA LYS A 138 17.28 -25.52 -7.33
C LYS A 138 16.49 -24.57 -6.44
N LEU A 139 15.23 -24.33 -6.79
CA LEU A 139 14.30 -23.49 -6.02
C LEU A 139 13.02 -24.28 -5.74
N ASP A 140 12.77 -24.55 -4.48
CA ASP A 140 11.54 -25.15 -4.00
C ASP A 140 10.58 -24.00 -3.60
N ILE A 141 9.64 -23.66 -4.50
CA ILE A 141 8.67 -22.59 -4.26
C ILE A 141 7.61 -23.08 -3.26
N VAL A 142 7.44 -22.30 -2.18
CA VAL A 142 6.50 -22.62 -1.10
C VAL A 142 5.33 -21.64 -1.12
N GLY A 143 4.11 -22.17 -1.22
CA GLY A 143 2.89 -21.38 -1.22
C GLY A 143 2.77 -20.46 -2.45
N ASP A 144 1.91 -19.44 -2.35
CA ASP A 144 1.64 -18.53 -3.45
C ASP A 144 2.70 -17.44 -3.56
N VAL A 145 3.09 -17.14 -4.80
CA VAL A 145 3.98 -16.04 -5.16
C VAL A 145 3.39 -15.27 -6.33
N SER A 146 3.58 -13.96 -6.34
CA SER A 146 2.99 -13.08 -7.35
C SER A 146 3.65 -13.16 -8.73
N VAL A 147 4.84 -13.76 -8.82
CA VAL A 147 5.60 -13.84 -10.07
C VAL A 147 6.06 -15.28 -10.30
N LYS A 148 5.93 -15.75 -11.54
CA LYS A 148 6.54 -17.01 -11.96
C LYS A 148 8.00 -16.76 -12.29
N ILE A 149 8.88 -17.61 -11.78
CA ILE A 149 10.30 -17.63 -12.13
C ILE A 149 10.72 -19.05 -12.52
N GLY A 150 11.69 -19.17 -13.41
CA GLY A 150 12.18 -20.45 -13.83
C GLY A 150 13.10 -20.39 -15.05
N LYS A 151 13.72 -21.52 -15.38
CA LYS A 151 14.63 -21.64 -16.55
C LYS A 151 13.91 -21.44 -17.89
N ASN A 152 12.60 -21.67 -17.93
CA ASN A 152 11.79 -21.56 -19.13
C ASN A 152 10.99 -20.26 -19.22
N GLU A 153 11.11 -19.38 -18.22
CA GLU A 153 10.49 -18.06 -18.27
C GLU A 153 11.27 -17.14 -19.21
N PRO A 154 10.63 -16.11 -19.80
CA PRO A 154 11.30 -15.17 -20.69
C PRO A 154 12.47 -14.47 -20.01
N THR A 155 13.62 -14.42 -20.70
CA THR A 155 14.80 -13.71 -20.21
C THR A 155 14.53 -12.21 -20.06
N VAL A 156 14.91 -11.67 -18.93
CA VAL A 156 14.79 -10.22 -18.63
C VAL A 156 15.91 -9.46 -19.36
N THR A 157 15.53 -8.62 -20.32
CA THR A 157 16.49 -7.89 -21.19
C THR A 157 16.50 -6.38 -20.97
N TRP A 158 15.72 -5.87 -20.03
CA TRP A 158 15.61 -4.43 -19.74
C TRP A 158 16.39 -3.97 -18.51
N ILE A 159 17.08 -4.88 -17.81
CA ILE A 159 17.92 -4.57 -16.67
C ILE A 159 19.38 -4.39 -17.15
N ASN A 160 19.97 -3.27 -16.77
CA ASN A 160 21.33 -2.93 -17.14
C ASN A 160 22.30 -3.16 -15.97
N GLN A 161 23.58 -3.42 -16.30
CA GLN A 161 24.66 -3.56 -15.32
C GLN A 161 25.62 -2.35 -15.32
N ASP A 162 25.47 -1.45 -16.27
CA ASP A 162 26.38 -0.31 -16.41
C ASP A 162 25.93 0.85 -15.53
N ASN A 163 26.85 1.39 -14.73
CA ASN A 163 26.63 2.46 -13.75
C ASN A 163 26.39 3.84 -14.41
N VAL A 164 25.41 3.98 -15.27
CA VAL A 164 25.03 5.27 -15.83
C VAL A 164 23.83 5.81 -15.05
N LYS A 165 24.10 6.69 -14.08
CA LYS A 165 23.01 7.47 -13.44
C LYS A 165 22.43 8.42 -14.49
N THR A 166 21.15 8.30 -14.75
CA THR A 166 20.38 9.23 -15.59
C THR A 166 19.63 10.23 -14.71
N ASP A 167 19.47 11.45 -15.19
CA ASP A 167 18.69 12.47 -14.49
C ASP A 167 17.22 12.04 -14.36
N ASN A 168 16.67 12.39 -13.23
CA ASN A 168 15.29 12.01 -12.87
C ASN A 168 14.28 12.92 -13.59
N GLU A 169 13.38 12.33 -14.39
CA GLU A 169 12.32 13.06 -15.09
C GLU A 169 11.04 13.27 -14.22
N PHE A 170 11.05 12.79 -12.98
CA PHE A 170 9.90 12.91 -12.09
C PHE A 170 9.86 14.30 -11.44
N GLU A 171 8.73 14.98 -11.50
CA GLU A 171 8.57 16.27 -10.82
C GLU A 171 8.67 16.08 -9.31
N ASP A 172 9.64 16.71 -8.67
CA ASP A 172 9.82 16.61 -7.22
C ASP A 172 8.65 17.32 -6.48
N ILE A 173 8.27 16.77 -5.34
CA ILE A 173 7.36 17.47 -4.44
C ILE A 173 8.09 18.68 -3.87
N LYS A 174 7.50 19.86 -4.07
CA LYS A 174 7.95 21.11 -3.47
C LYS A 174 7.77 21.05 -1.96
N ASN A 175 8.54 21.85 -1.22
CA ASN A 175 8.33 21.98 0.23
C ASN A 175 6.87 22.42 0.49
N THR A 176 6.10 21.51 1.08
CA THR A 176 4.64 21.70 1.23
C THR A 176 4.26 22.53 2.44
N GLY A 177 5.14 22.63 3.46
CA GLY A 177 4.80 23.21 4.76
C GLY A 177 3.77 22.40 5.57
N PHE A 178 3.36 21.21 5.09
CA PHE A 178 2.45 20.28 5.77
C PHE A 178 2.91 18.83 5.59
N LYS A 179 2.42 17.96 6.48
CA LYS A 179 2.60 16.51 6.39
C LYS A 179 1.48 15.85 5.61
N VAL A 180 1.78 14.73 4.98
CA VAL A 180 0.85 13.87 4.26
C VAL A 180 0.78 12.52 4.96
N LEU A 181 -0.41 12.08 5.34
CA LEU A 181 -0.62 10.71 5.84
C LEU A 181 -1.00 9.79 4.69
N ILE A 182 -0.36 8.62 4.63
CA ILE A 182 -0.67 7.56 3.69
C ILE A 182 -1.10 6.35 4.49
N LYS A 183 -2.37 5.97 4.36
CA LYS A 183 -2.96 4.86 5.11
C LYS A 183 -3.61 3.88 4.15
N GLY A 184 -2.94 2.75 3.90
CA GLY A 184 -3.43 1.81 2.90
C GLY A 184 -2.62 0.53 2.81
N PRO A 185 -3.07 -0.44 2.02
CA PRO A 185 -2.34 -1.65 1.72
C PRO A 185 -1.15 -1.40 0.77
N CYS A 186 -0.56 -2.50 0.28
CA CYS A 186 0.67 -2.46 -0.50
C CYS A 186 0.57 -1.70 -1.85
N ASP A 187 -0.62 -1.52 -2.40
CA ASP A 187 -0.85 -0.73 -3.62
C ASP A 187 -0.41 0.73 -3.45
N LEU A 188 -0.78 1.37 -2.34
CA LEU A 188 -0.30 2.72 -2.01
C LEU A 188 1.21 2.77 -1.86
N ASN A 189 1.82 1.78 -1.22
CA ASN A 189 3.27 1.71 -1.10
C ASN A 189 3.97 1.65 -2.47
N GLN A 190 3.37 0.94 -3.45
CA GLN A 190 3.89 0.89 -4.82
C GLN A 190 3.84 2.28 -5.50
N ILE A 191 2.75 3.03 -5.33
CA ILE A 191 2.60 4.37 -5.89
C ILE A 191 3.65 5.31 -5.27
N PHE A 192 3.71 5.36 -3.93
CA PHE A 192 4.62 6.27 -3.23
C PHE A 192 6.10 5.90 -3.37
N SER A 193 6.43 4.67 -3.81
CA SER A 193 7.83 4.29 -4.10
C SER A 193 8.46 5.10 -5.24
N PHE A 194 7.66 5.77 -6.08
CA PHE A 194 8.15 6.67 -7.13
C PHE A 194 8.33 8.13 -6.66
N ILE A 195 7.75 8.48 -5.52
CA ILE A 195 7.69 9.86 -5.05
C ILE A 195 8.84 10.10 -4.07
N LYS A 196 9.70 11.06 -4.38
CA LYS A 196 10.78 11.50 -3.51
C LYS A 196 10.26 12.46 -2.44
N ASN A 197 11.05 12.68 -1.40
CA ASN A 197 10.78 13.53 -0.25
C ASN A 197 10.03 12.80 0.88
N GLU A 198 10.71 11.78 1.43
CA GLU A 198 10.17 10.96 2.53
C GLU A 198 9.84 11.78 3.79
N ASP A 199 10.45 12.94 3.98
CA ASP A 199 10.29 13.77 5.18
C ASP A 199 8.87 14.32 5.37
N ILE A 200 8.08 14.43 4.31
CA ILE A 200 6.70 14.93 4.39
C ILE A 200 5.68 13.84 4.63
N PHE A 201 6.07 12.56 4.49
CA PHE A 201 5.15 11.43 4.55
C PHE A 201 5.17 10.73 5.90
N ASP A 202 4.00 10.55 6.48
CA ASP A 202 3.74 9.57 7.53
C ASP A 202 3.05 8.38 6.87
N CYS A 203 3.72 7.21 6.86
CA CYS A 203 3.26 6.02 6.15
C CYS A 203 2.73 4.96 7.12
N GLU A 204 1.46 4.64 7.01
CA GLU A 204 0.80 3.57 7.75
C GLU A 204 0.30 2.49 6.76
N PHE A 205 1.25 1.70 6.27
CA PHE A 205 0.97 0.54 5.41
C PHE A 205 0.81 -0.73 6.22
N THR A 206 0.30 -1.79 5.58
CA THR A 206 0.45 -3.15 6.11
C THR A 206 1.92 -3.42 6.44
N TYR A 207 2.22 -3.75 7.66
CA TYR A 207 3.58 -3.92 8.17
C TYR A 207 3.73 -5.21 8.99
N VAL A 208 4.96 -5.57 9.31
CA VAL A 208 5.27 -6.63 10.26
C VAL A 208 5.17 -6.08 11.67
N SER A 209 4.46 -6.78 12.55
CA SER A 209 4.26 -6.40 13.94
C SER A 209 5.58 -6.10 14.65
N ARG A 210 5.66 -4.94 15.30
CA ARG A 210 6.79 -4.59 16.17
C ARG A 210 6.78 -5.37 17.45
N GLU A 211 5.61 -5.65 18.01
CA GLU A 211 5.43 -6.41 19.26
C GLU A 211 5.74 -7.90 19.06
N LYS A 212 5.42 -8.43 17.87
CA LYS A 212 5.58 -9.84 17.51
C LYS A 212 6.67 -10.05 16.45
N GLN A 213 7.65 -9.17 16.41
CA GLN A 213 8.68 -9.10 15.36
C GLN A 213 9.48 -10.40 15.21
N SER A 214 9.73 -11.11 16.32
CA SER A 214 10.39 -12.42 16.30
C SER A 214 9.59 -13.50 15.56
N LEU A 215 8.26 -13.34 15.47
CA LEU A 215 7.36 -14.27 14.78
C LEU A 215 7.07 -13.86 13.33
N GLY A 216 7.45 -12.64 12.92
CA GLY A 216 7.23 -12.13 11.58
C GLY A 216 5.75 -11.99 11.19
N VAL A 217 4.89 -11.69 12.15
CA VAL A 217 3.45 -11.57 11.92
C VAL A 217 3.13 -10.28 11.17
N ALA A 218 2.53 -10.39 10.01
CA ALA A 218 2.05 -9.25 9.25
C ALA A 218 0.69 -8.75 9.77
N ILE A 219 0.59 -7.43 9.97
CA ILE A 219 -0.63 -6.77 10.45
C ILE A 219 -1.37 -6.17 9.25
N GLU A 220 -2.49 -6.75 8.88
CA GLU A 220 -3.25 -6.36 7.69
C GLU A 220 -4.40 -5.40 7.97
N GLY A 221 -5.03 -5.55 9.15
CA GLY A 221 -6.26 -4.83 9.47
C GLY A 221 -6.12 -3.32 9.67
N MET A 222 -4.89 -2.78 9.85
CA MET A 222 -4.69 -1.38 10.20
C MET A 222 -5.22 -0.36 9.19
N ASN A 223 -5.45 -0.80 7.95
CA ASN A 223 -5.94 0.05 6.86
C ASN A 223 -7.44 -0.11 6.60
N HIS A 224 -8.07 -1.04 7.30
CA HIS A 224 -9.50 -1.30 7.18
C HIS A 224 -10.31 -0.16 7.83
N THR A 225 -11.34 0.35 7.15
CA THR A 225 -12.05 1.54 7.65
C THR A 225 -12.71 1.32 9.02
N SER A 226 -13.20 0.12 9.33
CA SER A 226 -13.71 -0.16 10.69
C SER A 226 -12.61 -0.09 11.76
N GLN A 227 -11.39 -0.47 11.41
CA GLN A 227 -10.23 -0.39 12.30
C GLN A 227 -9.86 1.08 12.56
N ILE A 228 -9.88 1.91 11.51
CA ILE A 228 -9.61 3.35 11.61
C ILE A 228 -10.68 4.02 12.49
N VAL A 229 -11.96 3.67 12.30
CA VAL A 229 -13.06 4.19 13.14
C VAL A 229 -12.90 3.75 14.59
N ASN A 230 -12.56 2.48 14.84
CA ASN A 230 -12.33 1.99 16.20
C ASN A 230 -11.17 2.71 16.90
N ALA A 231 -10.11 3.06 16.17
CA ALA A 231 -8.97 3.78 16.72
C ALA A 231 -9.33 5.16 17.32
N TYR A 232 -10.48 5.72 16.97
CA TYR A 232 -10.97 6.98 17.54
C TYR A 232 -11.38 6.87 19.00
N SER A 233 -11.92 5.72 19.43
CA SER A 233 -12.56 5.57 20.74
C SER A 233 -12.13 4.35 21.56
N ILE A 234 -11.31 3.45 20.99
CA ILE A 234 -10.83 2.26 21.70
C ILE A 234 -9.94 2.68 22.89
N THR A 235 -10.10 2.00 24.03
CA THR A 235 -9.29 2.24 25.22
C THR A 235 -7.97 1.46 25.16
N ASP A 236 -7.01 1.86 25.99
CA ASP A 236 -5.73 1.15 26.12
C ASP A 236 -5.94 -0.28 26.64
N GLU A 237 -6.92 -0.49 27.54
CA GLU A 237 -7.27 -1.80 28.09
C GLU A 237 -7.85 -2.71 26.99
N GLU A 238 -8.75 -2.21 26.16
CA GLU A 238 -9.33 -2.95 25.05
C GLU A 238 -8.28 -3.29 24.01
N THR A 239 -7.40 -2.35 23.68
CA THR A 239 -6.26 -2.55 22.79
C THR A 239 -5.33 -3.66 23.34
N ALA A 240 -4.97 -3.60 24.63
CA ALA A 240 -4.14 -4.60 25.26
C ALA A 240 -4.80 -5.99 25.25
N GLU A 241 -6.13 -6.09 25.42
CA GLU A 241 -6.85 -7.37 25.34
C GLU A 241 -6.81 -7.97 23.94
N ILE A 242 -7.09 -7.17 22.90
CA ILE A 242 -7.02 -7.62 21.51
C ILE A 242 -5.60 -8.04 21.14
N CYS A 243 -4.58 -7.31 21.59
CA CYS A 243 -3.18 -7.61 21.32
C CYS A 243 -2.67 -8.92 21.94
N LYS A 244 -3.47 -9.57 22.81
CA LYS A 244 -3.19 -10.96 23.22
C LYS A 244 -3.41 -11.97 22.09
N LEU A 245 -4.16 -11.60 21.05
CA LEU A 245 -4.32 -12.43 19.86
C LEU A 245 -3.00 -12.42 19.04
N PRO A 246 -2.63 -13.57 18.43
CA PRO A 246 -1.37 -13.67 17.70
C PRO A 246 -1.29 -12.80 16.44
N ILE A 247 -2.43 -12.33 15.96
CA ILE A 247 -2.62 -11.57 14.71
C ILE A 247 -2.85 -10.07 14.93
N CYS A 248 -2.84 -9.60 16.17
CA CYS A 248 -3.10 -8.20 16.50
C CYS A 248 -1.90 -7.53 17.17
N ASP A 249 -1.77 -6.24 16.98
CA ASP A 249 -0.70 -5.38 17.47
C ASP A 249 -1.28 -4.00 17.79
N SER A 250 -0.75 -3.30 18.79
CA SER A 250 -1.26 -1.98 19.20
C SER A 250 -1.26 -0.95 18.09
N GLN A 251 -0.33 -1.06 17.14
CA GLN A 251 -0.25 -0.14 15.99
C GLN A 251 -1.43 -0.25 15.02
N MET A 252 -2.22 -1.35 15.08
CA MET A 252 -3.46 -1.45 14.31
C MET A 252 -4.46 -0.33 14.67
N TYR A 253 -4.36 0.20 15.88
CA TYR A 253 -5.24 1.22 16.42
C TYR A 253 -4.57 2.60 16.47
N SER A 254 -3.64 2.88 15.54
CA SER A 254 -3.05 4.20 15.39
C SER A 254 -4.13 5.25 15.16
N ASP A 255 -4.21 6.22 16.04
CA ASP A 255 -5.13 7.35 15.98
C ASP A 255 -4.49 8.62 15.40
N SER A 256 -3.32 8.49 14.79
CA SER A 256 -2.54 9.57 14.17
C SER A 256 -3.39 10.40 13.21
N ILE A 257 -4.30 9.75 12.46
CA ILE A 257 -5.22 10.37 11.51
C ILE A 257 -6.12 11.45 12.16
N TYR A 258 -6.46 11.29 13.44
CA TYR A 258 -7.30 12.22 14.20
C TYR A 258 -6.50 13.20 15.03
N LYS A 259 -5.38 12.76 15.62
CA LYS A 259 -4.57 13.56 16.54
C LYS A 259 -3.63 14.51 15.81
N ASN A 260 -2.99 14.07 14.74
CA ASN A 260 -2.01 14.84 14.02
C ASN A 260 -2.68 15.80 13.02
N LYS A 261 -1.93 16.82 12.61
CA LYS A 261 -2.38 17.72 11.54
C LYS A 261 -1.71 17.35 10.23
N TYR A 262 -2.53 16.94 9.28
CA TYR A 262 -2.12 16.65 7.91
C TYR A 262 -2.75 17.65 6.94
N GLY A 263 -2.01 18.04 5.88
CA GLY A 263 -2.61 18.79 4.77
C GLY A 263 -3.40 17.86 3.85
N MET A 264 -2.89 16.64 3.64
CA MET A 264 -3.56 15.63 2.84
C MET A 264 -3.49 14.25 3.52
N ILE A 265 -4.51 13.44 3.30
CA ILE A 265 -4.59 12.05 3.74
C ILE A 265 -5.01 11.19 2.55
N PHE A 266 -4.25 10.15 2.25
CA PHE A 266 -4.59 9.16 1.24
C PHE A 266 -5.06 7.87 1.92
N ILE A 267 -6.27 7.40 1.56
CA ILE A 267 -6.84 6.14 2.07
C ILE A 267 -7.25 5.26 0.89
N SER A 268 -6.93 3.97 0.95
CA SER A 268 -7.41 2.96 0.01
C SER A 268 -8.47 2.09 0.67
N ILE A 269 -9.58 1.83 -0.04
CA ILE A 269 -10.72 1.04 0.45
C ILE A 269 -10.61 -0.46 0.14
N LEU A 270 -9.51 -0.91 -0.44
CA LEU A 270 -9.37 -2.30 -0.94
C LEU A 270 -9.55 -3.35 0.15
N THR A 271 -9.09 -3.06 1.37
CA THR A 271 -9.18 -4.01 2.48
C THR A 271 -10.61 -4.24 2.99
N ASP A 272 -11.49 -3.26 2.85
CA ASP A 272 -12.89 -3.35 3.30
C ASP A 272 -13.69 -4.40 2.54
N ALA A 273 -13.40 -4.56 1.25
CA ALA A 273 -14.04 -5.57 0.42
C ALA A 273 -13.48 -6.97 0.64
N ASN A 274 -12.40 -7.12 1.42
CA ASN A 274 -11.60 -8.34 1.52
C ASN A 274 -11.62 -8.96 2.90
N LEU A 275 -11.37 -8.16 3.94
CA LEU A 275 -11.14 -8.68 5.28
C LEU A 275 -12.44 -8.95 6.02
N GLY A 276 -12.43 -10.03 6.82
CA GLY A 276 -13.49 -10.33 7.77
C GLY A 276 -13.37 -9.48 9.04
N VAL A 277 -14.47 -8.99 9.55
CA VAL A 277 -14.54 -8.20 10.79
C VAL A 277 -14.98 -9.10 11.95
N TYR A 278 -14.27 -9.00 13.05
CA TYR A 278 -14.52 -9.73 14.29
C TYR A 278 -14.72 -8.75 15.43
N ARG A 279 -15.80 -8.92 16.20
CA ARG A 279 -16.14 -8.06 17.33
C ARG A 279 -16.16 -8.87 18.63
N ASN A 280 -15.49 -8.38 19.65
CA ASN A 280 -15.52 -8.99 20.98
C ASN A 280 -16.94 -8.90 21.57
N LYS A 281 -17.46 -10.04 22.03
CA LYS A 281 -18.84 -10.17 22.54
C LYS A 281 -19.04 -9.43 23.86
N ASN A 282 -17.98 -9.16 24.62
CA ASN A 282 -18.06 -8.56 25.95
C ASN A 282 -17.92 -7.05 25.94
N ASN A 283 -16.99 -6.49 25.16
CA ASN A 283 -16.66 -5.07 25.19
C ASN A 283 -16.88 -4.37 23.84
N GLY A 284 -17.20 -5.11 22.77
CA GLY A 284 -17.47 -4.55 21.44
C GLY A 284 -16.22 -4.17 20.62
N ALA A 285 -15.01 -4.28 21.19
CA ALA A 285 -13.80 -3.99 20.48
C ALA A 285 -13.62 -4.93 19.28
N ALA A 286 -13.21 -4.39 18.13
CA ALA A 286 -13.21 -5.13 16.88
C ALA A 286 -11.83 -5.10 16.19
N PHE A 287 -11.54 -6.13 15.41
CA PHE A 287 -10.42 -6.19 14.49
C PHE A 287 -10.85 -6.75 13.13
N ALA A 288 -10.09 -6.42 12.10
CA ALA A 288 -10.25 -6.95 10.74
C ALA A 288 -9.08 -7.88 10.41
N PHE A 289 -9.38 -9.09 9.89
CA PHE A 289 -8.34 -10.06 9.54
C PHE A 289 -8.84 -11.11 8.55
N GLY A 290 -7.94 -11.53 7.68
CA GLY A 290 -8.11 -12.65 6.77
C GLY A 290 -9.24 -12.47 5.77
N GLU A 291 -9.35 -13.38 4.82
CA GLU A 291 -10.43 -13.30 3.84
C GLU A 291 -11.78 -13.66 4.48
N TYR A 292 -12.79 -12.82 4.25
CA TYR A 292 -14.12 -12.98 4.87
C TYR A 292 -14.79 -14.32 4.58
N ILE A 293 -14.39 -15.02 3.50
CA ILE A 293 -14.93 -16.35 3.14
C ILE A 293 -14.36 -17.47 3.99
N TYR A 294 -13.32 -17.21 4.79
CA TYR A 294 -12.70 -18.17 5.70
C TYR A 294 -12.75 -17.66 7.16
N PRO A 295 -13.93 -17.68 7.82
CA PRO A 295 -14.05 -17.13 9.18
C PRO A 295 -13.18 -17.89 10.19
N LEU A 296 -12.38 -17.16 10.99
CA LEU A 296 -11.60 -17.73 12.11
C LEU A 296 -12.48 -18.42 13.17
N THR A 297 -13.72 -17.99 13.29
CA THR A 297 -14.70 -18.54 14.24
C THR A 297 -15.34 -19.84 13.75
N ASP A 298 -15.20 -20.18 12.46
CA ASP A 298 -15.71 -21.42 11.90
C ASP A 298 -14.73 -22.59 12.09
N LYS A 299 -15.14 -23.59 12.89
CA LYS A 299 -14.31 -24.77 13.16
C LYS A 299 -13.94 -25.56 11.88
N ALA A 300 -14.76 -25.51 10.84
CA ALA A 300 -14.47 -26.15 9.58
C ALA A 300 -13.26 -25.55 8.85
N MET A 301 -12.96 -24.25 9.11
CA MET A 301 -11.83 -23.55 8.51
C MET A 301 -10.52 -23.72 9.29
N TRP A 302 -10.55 -24.14 10.55
CA TRP A 302 -9.38 -24.17 11.41
C TRP A 302 -8.20 -24.99 10.87
N LYS A 303 -8.50 -26.12 10.21
CA LYS A 303 -7.45 -26.97 9.60
C LYS A 303 -6.69 -26.19 8.52
N LYS A 304 -7.40 -25.39 7.71
CA LYS A 304 -6.78 -24.57 6.65
C LYS A 304 -5.80 -23.54 7.23
N TYR A 305 -6.15 -22.88 8.35
CA TYR A 305 -5.27 -21.94 9.03
C TYR A 305 -4.07 -22.62 9.66
N ILE A 306 -4.26 -23.76 10.35
CA ILE A 306 -3.17 -24.51 11.00
C ILE A 306 -2.19 -25.06 9.97
N ASN A 307 -2.69 -25.54 8.84
CA ASN A 307 -1.88 -26.07 7.72
C ASN A 307 -1.34 -24.99 6.78
N LYS A 308 -1.67 -23.70 7.01
CA LYS A 308 -1.30 -22.57 6.13
C LYS A 308 -1.81 -22.73 4.69
N GLU A 309 -2.97 -23.33 4.52
CA GLU A 309 -3.66 -23.48 3.23
C GLU A 309 -4.39 -22.20 2.80
N VAL A 310 -4.59 -21.26 3.74
CA VAL A 310 -5.12 -19.91 3.53
C VAL A 310 -4.13 -18.90 4.10
N TYR A 311 -4.30 -17.63 3.73
CA TYR A 311 -3.41 -16.58 4.23
C TYR A 311 -3.48 -16.46 5.76
N THR A 312 -2.33 -16.52 6.42
CA THR A 312 -2.21 -16.56 7.87
C THR A 312 -1.46 -15.37 8.47
N ALA A 313 -1.15 -14.34 7.70
CA ALA A 313 -0.31 -13.20 8.13
C ALA A 313 1.05 -13.64 8.74
N ASN A 314 1.60 -14.77 8.27
CA ASN A 314 2.77 -15.43 8.85
C ASN A 314 2.61 -15.91 10.32
N CYS A 315 1.38 -16.00 10.81
CA CYS A 315 1.09 -16.50 12.15
C CYS A 315 1.03 -18.03 12.16
N ASP A 316 1.64 -18.64 13.16
CA ASP A 316 1.49 -20.08 13.44
C ASP A 316 0.26 -20.30 14.33
N PHE A 317 -0.91 -20.34 13.71
CA PHE A 317 -2.16 -20.58 14.43
C PHE A 317 -2.15 -21.92 15.14
N LYS A 318 -2.44 -21.90 16.44
CA LYS A 318 -2.70 -23.09 17.24
C LYS A 318 -4.20 -23.23 17.46
N LYS A 319 -4.67 -24.47 17.60
CA LYS A 319 -6.09 -24.75 17.85
C LYS A 319 -6.66 -23.91 19.01
N LYS A 320 -5.87 -23.70 20.08
CA LYS A 320 -6.27 -22.89 21.23
C LYS A 320 -6.55 -21.42 20.89
N ASP A 321 -5.79 -20.84 19.92
CA ASP A 321 -5.93 -19.45 19.51
C ASP A 321 -7.24 -19.27 18.74
N LEU A 322 -7.53 -20.18 17.80
CA LEU A 322 -8.77 -20.21 17.04
C LEU A 322 -10.00 -20.49 17.94
N GLN A 323 -9.81 -21.36 18.94
CA GLN A 323 -10.87 -21.64 19.92
C GLN A 323 -11.19 -20.39 20.75
N LYS A 324 -10.17 -19.67 21.25
CA LYS A 324 -10.35 -18.40 21.99
C LYS A 324 -11.08 -17.38 21.11
N ILE A 325 -10.69 -17.22 19.83
CA ILE A 325 -11.35 -16.31 18.91
C ILE A 325 -12.83 -16.70 18.74
N ALA A 326 -13.14 -17.97 18.54
CA ALA A 326 -14.52 -18.43 18.37
C ALA A 326 -15.40 -18.25 19.62
N GLU A 327 -14.81 -18.36 20.82
CA GLU A 327 -15.50 -18.19 22.10
C GLU A 327 -15.77 -16.70 22.40
N GLU A 328 -14.77 -15.84 22.22
CA GLU A 328 -14.80 -14.43 22.64
C GLU A 328 -15.33 -13.47 21.57
N TYR A 329 -15.21 -13.83 20.30
CA TYR A 329 -15.56 -12.94 19.18
C TYR A 329 -16.70 -13.49 18.36
N GLU A 330 -17.50 -12.59 17.80
CA GLU A 330 -18.45 -12.87 16.73
C GLU A 330 -17.88 -12.42 15.39
N PHE A 331 -18.16 -13.19 14.35
CA PHE A 331 -17.81 -12.83 12.98
C PHE A 331 -18.95 -12.04 12.35
N LEU A 332 -18.66 -10.82 11.88
CA LEU A 332 -19.63 -9.91 11.28
C LEU A 332 -19.66 -9.97 9.74
N GLY A 333 -18.81 -10.80 9.14
CA GLY A 333 -18.58 -10.78 7.71
C GLY A 333 -17.62 -9.67 7.29
N ARG A 334 -17.58 -9.37 5.98
CA ARG A 334 -16.92 -8.16 5.45
C ARG A 334 -17.86 -6.96 5.61
N LEU A 335 -17.32 -5.76 5.55
CA LEU A 335 -18.17 -4.57 5.48
C LEU A 335 -19.04 -4.59 4.21
N THR A 336 -20.23 -4.07 4.32
CA THR A 336 -21.03 -3.75 3.14
C THR A 336 -20.56 -2.45 2.50
N PRO A 337 -20.83 -2.19 1.21
CA PRO A 337 -20.53 -0.92 0.56
C PRO A 337 -21.05 0.31 1.35
N LYS A 338 -22.25 0.20 1.92
CA LYS A 338 -22.83 1.25 2.76
C LYS A 338 -22.03 1.49 4.04
N GLN A 339 -21.63 0.43 4.75
CA GLN A 339 -20.82 0.56 5.97
C GLN A 339 -19.44 1.17 5.70
N THR A 340 -18.79 0.82 4.59
CA THR A 340 -17.53 1.46 4.17
C THR A 340 -17.73 2.96 3.93
N ALA A 341 -18.81 3.34 3.24
CA ALA A 341 -19.11 4.75 2.99
C ALA A 341 -19.40 5.51 4.30
N GLU A 342 -20.18 4.92 5.23
CA GLU A 342 -20.46 5.45 6.57
C GLU A 342 -19.18 5.59 7.41
N ASN A 343 -18.29 4.62 7.39
CA ASN A 343 -16.98 4.68 8.07
C ASN A 343 -16.11 5.82 7.51
N LEU A 344 -16.03 5.95 6.20
CA LEU A 344 -15.29 7.04 5.56
C LEU A 344 -15.91 8.41 5.88
N ARG A 345 -17.24 8.51 5.97
CA ARG A 345 -17.95 9.71 6.43
C ARG A 345 -17.55 10.06 7.85
N PHE A 346 -17.56 9.09 8.76
CA PHE A 346 -17.11 9.28 10.12
C PHE A 346 -15.66 9.80 10.16
N ILE A 347 -14.74 9.18 9.40
CA ILE A 347 -13.35 9.61 9.32
C ILE A 347 -13.27 11.07 8.84
N TYR A 348 -13.97 11.42 7.76
CA TYR A 348 -14.01 12.77 7.21
C TYR A 348 -14.49 13.82 8.23
N GLU A 349 -15.48 13.50 9.04
CA GLU A 349 -16.05 14.40 10.04
C GLU A 349 -15.16 14.58 11.27
N HIS A 350 -14.23 13.64 11.53
CA HIS A 350 -13.37 13.64 12.72
C HIS A 350 -11.89 14.00 12.44
N ILE A 351 -11.46 14.06 11.19
CA ILE A 351 -10.15 14.61 10.82
C ILE A 351 -10.16 16.15 10.92
N LYS A 352 -8.98 16.78 10.86
CA LYS A 352 -8.89 18.26 10.92
C LYS A 352 -9.56 18.89 9.69
N THR A 353 -10.31 19.97 9.90
CA THR A 353 -11.21 20.59 8.90
C THR A 353 -10.52 21.10 7.64
N ASP A 354 -9.23 21.42 7.70
CA ASP A 354 -8.45 21.92 6.56
C ASP A 354 -7.71 20.79 5.81
N THR A 355 -7.93 19.53 6.20
CA THR A 355 -7.29 18.37 5.56
C THR A 355 -8.04 17.97 4.29
N GLU A 356 -7.30 17.73 3.21
CA GLU A 356 -7.81 17.08 1.99
C GLU A 356 -7.81 15.57 2.17
N LEU A 357 -8.97 14.93 2.04
CA LEU A 357 -9.10 13.47 2.08
C LEU A 357 -9.14 12.91 0.65
N VAL A 358 -8.14 12.12 0.29
CA VAL A 358 -8.07 11.43 -1.00
C VAL A 358 -8.40 9.96 -0.79
N ILE A 359 -9.51 9.51 -1.39
CA ILE A 359 -10.01 8.14 -1.28
C ILE A 359 -9.72 7.42 -2.60
N LEU A 360 -8.88 6.37 -2.56
CA LEU A 360 -8.62 5.53 -3.73
C LEU A 360 -9.76 4.52 -3.89
N LEU A 361 -10.38 4.58 -5.05
CA LEU A 361 -11.44 3.65 -5.46
C LEU A 361 -10.83 2.35 -6.00
N GLY A 362 -11.54 1.23 -5.86
CA GLY A 362 -11.10 -0.05 -6.37
C GLY A 362 -11.23 -0.19 -7.89
N CYS A 363 -10.45 -1.07 -8.49
CA CYS A 363 -10.52 -1.38 -9.92
C CYS A 363 -11.83 -2.11 -10.27
N GLU A 364 -12.58 -1.57 -11.23
CA GLU A 364 -13.87 -2.11 -11.71
C GLU A 364 -13.73 -2.99 -12.96
N ARG A 365 -12.50 -3.17 -13.45
CA ARG A 365 -12.24 -3.99 -14.62
C ARG A 365 -12.14 -5.47 -14.22
N GLU A 366 -12.82 -6.35 -14.95
CA GLU A 366 -12.63 -7.79 -14.84
C GLU A 366 -11.18 -8.16 -15.22
N TYR A 367 -10.57 -8.99 -14.40
CA TYR A 367 -9.28 -9.61 -14.69
C TYR A 367 -9.42 -11.13 -14.55
N LYS A 368 -9.28 -11.86 -15.65
CA LYS A 368 -9.60 -13.29 -15.71
C LYS A 368 -8.58 -14.19 -15.04
N ASP A 369 -7.33 -13.74 -14.98
CA ASP A 369 -6.21 -14.52 -14.45
C ASP A 369 -5.99 -14.30 -12.94
N ASN A 370 -7.04 -13.90 -12.20
CA ASN A 370 -6.97 -13.81 -10.74
C ASN A 370 -6.62 -15.18 -10.15
N LYS A 371 -5.53 -15.24 -9.38
CA LYS A 371 -5.02 -16.47 -8.80
C LYS A 371 -5.83 -16.97 -7.60
N LEU A 372 -6.54 -16.06 -6.91
CA LEU A 372 -7.30 -16.38 -5.71
C LEU A 372 -8.80 -16.47 -6.02
N GLU A 373 -9.43 -17.56 -5.60
CA GLU A 373 -10.87 -17.79 -5.78
C GLU A 373 -11.72 -16.63 -5.22
N ALA A 374 -11.35 -16.13 -4.05
CA ALA A 374 -12.01 -14.98 -3.40
C ALA A 374 -11.95 -13.69 -4.23
N TRP A 375 -11.10 -13.62 -5.25
CA TRP A 375 -10.85 -12.41 -6.03
C TRP A 375 -11.43 -12.45 -7.45
N VAL A 376 -11.97 -13.58 -7.87
CA VAL A 376 -12.51 -13.77 -9.25
C VAL A 376 -13.57 -12.71 -9.59
N ASN A 377 -14.46 -12.39 -8.65
CA ASN A 377 -15.51 -11.38 -8.82
C ASN A 377 -15.22 -10.03 -8.15
N ARG A 378 -13.99 -9.80 -7.70
CA ARG A 378 -13.62 -8.61 -6.92
C ARG A 378 -13.93 -7.30 -7.64
N HIS A 379 -13.80 -7.25 -8.96
CA HIS A 379 -14.15 -6.10 -9.77
C HIS A 379 -15.64 -5.68 -9.63
N ASN A 380 -16.56 -6.63 -9.41
CA ASN A 380 -17.97 -6.33 -9.15
C ASN A 380 -18.16 -5.81 -7.73
N ASP A 381 -17.48 -6.38 -6.75
CA ASP A 381 -17.44 -5.82 -5.40
C ASP A 381 -16.99 -4.35 -5.45
N HIS A 382 -15.87 -4.06 -6.14
CA HIS A 382 -15.36 -2.70 -6.28
C HIS A 382 -16.38 -1.74 -6.92
N LYS A 383 -17.16 -2.17 -7.92
CA LYS A 383 -18.24 -1.34 -8.50
C LYS A 383 -19.25 -0.91 -7.44
N GLU A 384 -19.68 -1.84 -6.57
CA GLU A 384 -20.65 -1.55 -5.51
C GLU A 384 -20.07 -0.62 -4.44
N TYR A 385 -18.81 -0.87 -3.98
CA TYR A 385 -18.14 -0.02 -3.00
C TYR A 385 -17.88 1.37 -3.56
N ASN A 386 -17.36 1.47 -4.77
CA ASN A 386 -17.11 2.74 -5.44
C ASN A 386 -18.40 3.55 -5.62
N ALA A 387 -19.50 2.90 -6.02
CA ALA A 387 -20.79 3.57 -6.18
C ALA A 387 -21.30 4.13 -4.84
N ALA A 388 -21.17 3.37 -3.74
CA ALA A 388 -21.56 3.85 -2.41
C ALA A 388 -20.71 5.04 -1.96
N VAL A 389 -19.38 4.98 -2.15
CA VAL A 389 -18.46 6.06 -1.79
C VAL A 389 -18.71 7.31 -2.66
N ARG A 390 -18.88 7.15 -3.98
CA ARG A 390 -19.23 8.28 -4.85
C ARG A 390 -20.51 8.98 -4.43
N LYS A 391 -21.55 8.20 -4.08
CA LYS A 391 -22.82 8.74 -3.60
C LYS A 391 -22.67 9.48 -2.27
N GLU A 392 -21.88 8.94 -1.35
CA GLU A 392 -21.71 9.50 -0.01
C GLU A 392 -20.95 10.83 -0.03
N PHE A 393 -19.99 10.97 -0.94
CA PHE A 393 -19.13 12.15 -1.02
C PHE A 393 -19.48 13.10 -2.18
N ASP A 394 -20.66 12.92 -2.81
CA ASP A 394 -21.11 13.83 -3.85
C ASP A 394 -21.21 15.28 -3.32
N GLY A 395 -20.56 16.20 -3.99
CA GLY A 395 -20.51 17.60 -3.59
C GLY A 395 -19.74 17.93 -2.31
N CYS A 396 -19.06 16.97 -1.66
CA CYS A 396 -18.26 17.21 -0.48
C CYS A 396 -17.02 18.04 -0.80
N LYS A 397 -16.72 19.01 0.07
CA LYS A 397 -15.49 19.82 -0.03
C LYS A 397 -14.33 19.08 0.61
N ASN A 398 -13.12 19.34 0.14
CA ASN A 398 -11.89 18.73 0.66
C ASN A 398 -11.91 17.19 0.63
N VAL A 399 -12.63 16.60 -0.33
CA VAL A 399 -12.60 15.17 -0.64
C VAL A 399 -12.35 14.99 -2.12
N THR A 400 -11.35 14.18 -2.45
CA THR A 400 -11.06 13.77 -3.82
C THR A 400 -11.19 12.26 -3.93
N LEU A 401 -12.03 11.81 -4.84
CA LEU A 401 -12.14 10.40 -5.19
C LEU A 401 -11.16 10.09 -6.32
N PHE A 402 -10.11 9.34 -6.00
CA PHE A 402 -9.10 8.95 -6.96
C PHE A 402 -9.54 7.66 -7.66
N ASP A 403 -9.90 7.77 -8.93
CA ASP A 403 -10.38 6.64 -9.73
C ASP A 403 -9.23 5.92 -10.43
N VAL A 404 -8.82 4.77 -9.89
CA VAL A 404 -7.74 3.94 -10.47
C VAL A 404 -8.09 3.44 -11.88
N ASN A 405 -9.38 3.35 -12.23
CA ASN A 405 -9.83 2.89 -13.53
C ASN A 405 -9.43 3.82 -14.69
N GLU A 406 -9.09 5.08 -14.39
CA GLU A 406 -8.55 6.01 -15.38
C GLU A 406 -7.17 5.60 -15.91
N TYR A 407 -6.42 4.78 -15.15
CA TYR A 407 -5.03 4.40 -15.43
C TYR A 407 -4.90 2.98 -15.99
N ILE A 408 -5.99 2.20 -16.00
CA ILE A 408 -6.04 0.80 -16.44
C ILE A 408 -6.71 0.72 -17.80
N ALA A 409 -5.96 0.33 -18.83
CA ALA A 409 -6.43 0.28 -20.22
C ALA A 409 -6.74 -1.14 -20.70
N SER A 410 -6.00 -2.16 -20.22
CA SER A 410 -6.09 -3.54 -20.68
C SER A 410 -5.70 -4.53 -19.58
N ASP A 411 -5.84 -5.82 -19.86
CA ASP A 411 -5.42 -6.89 -18.96
C ASP A 411 -3.90 -6.92 -18.77
N ASP A 412 -3.13 -6.39 -19.73
CA ASP A 412 -1.68 -6.25 -19.63
C ASP A 412 -1.23 -5.26 -18.53
N ASP A 413 -2.14 -4.49 -17.96
CA ASP A 413 -1.87 -3.56 -16.88
C ASP A 413 -1.89 -4.24 -15.49
N PHE A 414 -2.32 -5.51 -15.41
CA PHE A 414 -2.31 -6.28 -14.17
C PHE A 414 -1.09 -7.20 -14.06
N ASN A 415 -0.66 -7.46 -12.83
CA ASN A 415 0.36 -8.47 -12.52
C ASN A 415 -0.24 -9.85 -12.31
N ASP A 416 -1.06 -10.00 -11.27
CA ASP A 416 -1.56 -11.30 -10.79
C ASP A 416 -2.99 -11.23 -10.24
N SER A 417 -3.50 -10.03 -10.06
CA SER A 417 -4.85 -9.81 -9.55
C SER A 417 -5.38 -8.44 -9.92
N VAL A 418 -6.68 -8.25 -9.73
CA VAL A 418 -7.36 -6.97 -9.92
C VAL A 418 -6.86 -5.84 -8.99
N ASN A 419 -6.10 -6.18 -7.97
CA ASN A 419 -5.53 -5.23 -7.01
C ASN A 419 -4.03 -4.95 -7.22
N HIS A 420 -3.37 -5.67 -8.14
CA HIS A 420 -1.94 -5.53 -8.38
C HIS A 420 -1.67 -5.15 -9.84
N TYR A 421 -1.15 -3.95 -10.03
CA TYR A 421 -0.92 -3.37 -11.34
C TYR A 421 0.54 -3.49 -11.77
N LYS A 422 0.79 -3.34 -13.06
CA LYS A 422 2.14 -3.20 -13.61
C LYS A 422 2.79 -1.90 -13.16
N LYS A 423 4.11 -1.88 -13.12
CA LYS A 423 4.93 -0.74 -12.65
C LYS A 423 4.57 0.57 -13.36
N ARG A 424 4.30 0.50 -14.67
CA ARG A 424 3.82 1.63 -15.48
C ARG A 424 2.56 2.30 -14.92
N VAL A 425 1.60 1.51 -14.45
CA VAL A 425 0.33 2.03 -13.91
C VAL A 425 0.58 2.77 -12.61
N TYR A 426 1.37 2.19 -11.71
CA TYR A 426 1.76 2.85 -10.46
C TYR A 426 2.52 4.15 -10.69
N TYR A 427 3.41 4.19 -11.71
CA TYR A 427 4.11 5.42 -12.09
C TYR A 427 3.15 6.54 -12.52
N LEU A 428 2.17 6.22 -13.36
CA LEU A 428 1.17 7.21 -13.81
C LEU A 428 0.32 7.74 -12.64
N MET A 429 -0.06 6.86 -11.70
CA MET A 429 -0.75 7.27 -10.48
C MET A 429 0.14 8.16 -9.61
N ALA A 430 1.43 7.84 -9.47
CA ALA A 430 2.38 8.63 -8.69
C ALA A 430 2.58 10.03 -9.26
N GLN A 431 2.65 10.17 -10.60
CA GLN A 431 2.66 11.49 -11.26
C GLN A 431 1.43 12.31 -10.84
N LYS A 432 0.26 11.70 -10.84
CA LYS A 432 -0.97 12.38 -10.45
C LYS A 432 -1.00 12.76 -8.97
N PHE A 433 -0.51 11.89 -8.10
CA PHE A 433 -0.39 12.19 -6.66
C PHE A 433 0.55 13.38 -6.43
N THR A 434 1.69 13.41 -7.12
CA THR A 434 2.63 14.54 -7.06
C THR A 434 1.98 15.84 -7.52
N GLU A 435 1.24 15.83 -8.63
CA GLU A 435 0.47 16.99 -9.09
C GLU A 435 -0.53 17.48 -8.04
N MET A 436 -1.26 16.55 -7.40
CA MET A 436 -2.27 16.89 -6.38
C MET A 436 -1.62 17.50 -5.14
N ILE A 437 -0.53 16.91 -4.65
CA ILE A 437 0.20 17.42 -3.48
C ILE A 437 0.77 18.81 -3.77
N ASN A 438 1.41 19.01 -4.93
CA ASN A 438 1.94 20.32 -5.35
C ASN A 438 0.84 21.37 -5.53
N ALA A 439 -0.32 20.99 -6.08
CA ALA A 439 -1.46 21.90 -6.23
C ALA A 439 -2.03 22.33 -4.88
N HIS A 440 -2.15 21.40 -3.92
CA HIS A 440 -2.60 21.69 -2.56
C HIS A 440 -1.61 22.63 -1.83
N ALA A 441 -0.30 22.37 -1.96
CA ALA A 441 0.74 23.23 -1.39
C ALA A 441 0.68 24.67 -1.93
N ASN A 442 0.50 24.83 -3.24
CA ASN A 442 0.37 26.16 -3.86
C ASN A 442 -0.88 26.90 -3.38
N ALA A 443 -2.02 26.20 -3.22
CA ALA A 443 -3.26 26.77 -2.71
C ALA A 443 -3.12 27.21 -1.24
N ASP A 444 -2.41 26.46 -0.44
CA ASP A 444 -2.16 26.78 0.98
C ASP A 444 -1.27 28.03 1.14
N VAL A 445 -0.20 28.16 0.35
CA VAL A 445 0.65 29.35 0.28
C VAL A 445 -0.17 30.57 -0.12
N ALA A 446 -1.05 30.46 -1.11
CA ALA A 446 -1.92 31.56 -1.55
C ALA A 446 -2.90 31.99 -0.45
N LYS A 447 -3.50 31.04 0.31
CA LYS A 447 -4.38 31.32 1.46
C LYS A 447 -3.63 32.04 2.59
N GLN A 448 -2.43 31.58 2.94
CA GLN A 448 -1.60 32.20 3.98
C GLN A 448 -1.19 33.62 3.62
N THR A 449 -0.76 33.84 2.37
CA THR A 449 -0.40 35.17 1.84
C THR A 449 -1.61 36.11 1.89
N SER A 450 -2.79 35.65 1.52
CA SER A 450 -4.03 36.45 1.58
C SER A 450 -4.42 36.79 3.02
N LYS A 451 -4.32 35.84 3.95
CA LYS A 451 -4.56 36.09 5.40
C LYS A 451 -3.57 37.10 5.98
N ALA A 452 -2.28 36.97 5.66
CA ALA A 452 -1.24 37.92 6.11
C ALA A 452 -1.47 39.33 5.56
N LYS A 453 -1.85 39.45 4.28
CA LYS A 453 -2.20 40.75 3.66
C LYS A 453 -3.42 41.40 4.32
N LEU A 454 -4.45 40.59 4.63
CA LEU A 454 -5.65 41.08 5.32
C LEU A 454 -5.31 41.53 6.74
N ALA A 455 -4.52 40.76 7.50
CA ALA A 455 -4.06 41.13 8.84
C ALA A 455 -3.23 42.41 8.83
N TYR A 456 -2.32 42.56 7.86
CA TYR A 456 -1.55 43.79 7.67
C TYR A 456 -2.45 45.03 7.40
N LEU A 457 -3.44 44.89 6.51
CA LEU A 457 -4.38 45.96 6.21
C LEU A 457 -5.23 46.32 7.42
N THR A 458 -5.69 45.34 8.20
CA THR A 458 -6.44 45.56 9.45
C THR A 458 -5.60 46.28 10.48
N LEU A 459 -4.33 45.88 10.67
CA LEU A 459 -3.38 46.55 11.58
C LEU A 459 -3.13 48.00 11.14
N LYS A 460 -2.90 48.21 9.83
CA LYS A 460 -2.70 49.56 9.27
C LYS A 460 -3.92 50.46 9.48
N GLN A 461 -5.15 49.92 9.39
CA GLN A 461 -6.37 50.65 9.70
C GLN A 461 -6.48 51.00 11.19
N LYS A 462 -6.13 50.09 12.10
CA LYS A 462 -6.10 50.34 13.55
C LYS A 462 -5.10 51.43 13.90
N ILE A 463 -3.89 51.38 13.34
CA ILE A 463 -2.86 52.38 13.53
C ILE A 463 -3.33 53.77 13.03
N LYS A 464 -3.97 53.82 11.84
CA LYS A 464 -4.54 55.09 11.32
C LYS A 464 -5.62 55.70 12.23
N LYS A 465 -6.42 54.85 12.91
CA LYS A 465 -7.43 55.34 13.89
C LYS A 465 -6.79 55.87 15.19
N ILE A 466 -5.63 55.33 15.58
CA ILE A 466 -4.90 55.78 16.79
C ILE A 466 -4.12 57.07 16.51
N VAL A 467 -3.60 57.24 15.30
CA VAL A 467 -2.73 58.37 14.90
C VAL A 467 -3.54 59.59 14.43
N LYS A 468 -4.87 59.52 14.27
CA LYS A 468 -5.73 60.68 14.11
C LYS A 468 -6.30 61.06 15.50
N PRO A 469 -5.71 62.00 16.23
CA PRO A 469 -6.38 62.60 17.36
C PRO A 469 -7.56 63.44 16.80
N ASN A 470 -8.66 63.42 17.57
CA ASN A 470 -9.83 64.24 17.32
C ASN A 470 -9.45 65.62 16.92
N GLY A 471 -9.67 66.04 15.68
CA GLY A 471 -9.75 67.41 15.27
C GLY A 471 -11.21 67.72 14.96
#